data_2c41b2ba4e425cdc02fb8483053cb627
#
_entry.id   2c41b2ba4e425cdc02fb8483053cb627
#
_cell.length_a   1.000
_cell.length_b   1.000
_cell.length_c   1.000
_cell.angle_alpha   90.00
_cell.angle_beta   90.00
_cell.angle_gamma   90.00
#
_symmetry.space_group_name_H-M   'P 1'
#
loop_
_entity.id
_entity.type
_entity.pdbx_description
1 polymer ?
#
loop_
_entity_poly.entity_id
_entity_poly.type
_entity_poly.pdbx_seq_one_letter_code
_entity_poly.pdbx_strand_id
1 'polypeptide(L)'
;MSSALYNKRTNKEISNHPLYAVLARPNLEDLHFNFFYQSIVDYYNGGIIWKKGKGTEGQLVSLFRLSPAETTITRDQFTRERIYLHNGHRYTDEDVLYIPSRFDYSTINGGSSIFKAANAAFDTAHKLDNYTNSAFDKGISGKRLIIDISNALPDATKEQVEELRNDYTATYAGPENAGKPLFKKKGMEYSEIGQNADNRAATLIENREFQEHEIANIFAFPGELLSGKSANLDLENLFTLLTEFAIKPLAIQLQESINLLIDDNCYFKFNFHGLLKVALSKRVDAYAKQIGNGILSPNEVRAKENLPPIEAGDTFFMPANLMPLNNETINAYMAKQKLTAQGLNDKGGDDSDQHSPAGDDKQ
;
A
#
# COMPACT_ATOMS: atom_id res chain seq x y z
N MET A 1 -5.99 -10.66 5.26
CA MET A 1 -7.21 -9.89 5.51
C MET A 1 -8.31 -10.88 5.81
N SER A 2 -8.96 -10.80 6.97
CA SER A 2 -10.12 -11.64 7.26
C SER A 2 -11.35 -11.04 6.57
N SER A 3 -12.29 -11.90 6.19
CA SER A 3 -13.55 -11.49 5.57
C SER A 3 -14.69 -12.27 6.18
N ALA A 4 -15.85 -11.67 6.29
CA ALA A 4 -17.03 -12.30 6.85
C ALA A 4 -18.30 -11.88 6.11
N LEU A 5 -19.30 -12.75 6.17
CA LEU A 5 -20.64 -12.49 5.70
C LEU A 5 -21.52 -12.13 6.89
N TYR A 6 -22.37 -11.14 6.70
CA TYR A 6 -23.28 -10.65 7.72
C TYR A 6 -24.73 -10.66 7.19
N ASN A 7 -25.65 -10.93 8.08
CA ASN A 7 -27.06 -10.78 7.79
C ASN A 7 -27.45 -9.30 7.83
N LYS A 8 -28.07 -8.77 6.77
CA LYS A 8 -28.43 -7.35 6.66
C LYS A 8 -29.38 -6.85 7.75
N ARG A 9 -30.28 -7.72 8.26
CA ARG A 9 -31.27 -7.31 9.26
C ARG A 9 -30.74 -7.36 10.68
N THR A 10 -29.95 -8.38 11.00
CA THR A 10 -29.49 -8.63 12.38
C THR A 10 -28.07 -8.17 12.64
N ASN A 11 -27.31 -7.84 11.59
CA ASN A 11 -25.90 -7.51 11.61
C ASN A 11 -25.02 -8.58 12.30
N LYS A 12 -25.52 -9.83 12.32
CA LYS A 12 -24.78 -10.98 12.88
C LYS A 12 -24.00 -11.67 11.78
N GLU A 13 -22.82 -12.15 12.13
CA GLU A 13 -21.97 -12.94 11.26
C GLU A 13 -22.62 -14.28 10.91
N ILE A 14 -22.53 -14.66 9.64
CA ILE A 14 -23.01 -15.93 9.11
C ILE A 14 -21.79 -16.82 8.86
N SER A 15 -21.66 -17.90 9.60
CA SER A 15 -20.53 -18.82 9.49
C SER A 15 -20.71 -19.92 8.44
N ASN A 16 -21.94 -20.22 8.04
CA ASN A 16 -22.24 -21.29 7.09
C ASN A 16 -22.95 -20.73 5.85
N HIS A 17 -22.16 -20.36 4.83
CA HIS A 17 -22.66 -19.89 3.54
C HIS A 17 -21.85 -20.52 2.41
N PRO A 18 -22.49 -20.96 1.28
CA PRO A 18 -21.79 -21.62 0.15
C PRO A 18 -20.65 -20.79 -0.44
N LEU A 19 -20.76 -19.47 -0.42
CA LEU A 19 -19.72 -18.56 -0.92
C LEU A 19 -18.37 -18.78 -0.24
N TYR A 20 -18.33 -19.14 1.06
CA TYR A 20 -17.06 -19.41 1.74
C TYR A 20 -16.30 -20.57 1.10
N ALA A 21 -17.01 -21.62 0.69
CA ALA A 21 -16.40 -22.75 0.00
C ALA A 21 -15.83 -22.33 -1.36
N VAL A 22 -16.56 -21.52 -2.11
CA VAL A 22 -16.12 -20.98 -3.41
C VAL A 22 -14.93 -20.05 -3.25
N LEU A 23 -14.92 -19.15 -2.25
CA LEU A 23 -13.80 -18.27 -2.02
C LEU A 23 -12.56 -19.03 -1.50
N ALA A 24 -12.74 -20.05 -0.67
CA ALA A 24 -11.64 -20.89 -0.16
C ALA A 24 -11.00 -21.74 -1.28
N ARG A 25 -11.81 -22.22 -2.22
CA ARG A 25 -11.34 -22.99 -3.38
C ARG A 25 -12.15 -22.59 -4.61
N PRO A 26 -11.72 -21.54 -5.34
CA PRO A 26 -12.49 -20.97 -6.43
C PRO A 26 -12.78 -21.96 -7.57
N ASN A 27 -11.84 -22.87 -7.86
CA ASN A 27 -11.99 -23.95 -8.83
C ASN A 27 -11.05 -25.12 -8.47
N LEU A 28 -11.00 -26.14 -9.32
CA LEU A 28 -10.16 -27.32 -9.09
C LEU A 28 -8.68 -27.09 -9.41
N GLU A 29 -8.37 -26.10 -10.23
CA GLU A 29 -7.03 -25.82 -10.75
C GLU A 29 -6.26 -24.84 -9.86
N ASP A 30 -6.95 -23.82 -9.33
CA ASP A 30 -6.35 -22.72 -8.57
C ASP A 30 -6.54 -22.90 -7.07
N LEU A 31 -5.47 -22.70 -6.33
CA LEU A 31 -5.55 -22.49 -4.89
C LEU A 31 -5.98 -21.03 -4.60
N HIS A 32 -6.62 -20.83 -3.46
CA HIS A 32 -7.10 -19.51 -2.99
C HIS A 32 -6.09 -18.38 -3.24
N PHE A 33 -4.86 -18.53 -2.75
CA PHE A 33 -3.84 -17.50 -2.86
C PHE A 33 -3.51 -17.17 -4.32
N ASN A 34 -3.27 -18.17 -5.16
CA ASN A 34 -2.91 -17.96 -6.56
C ASN A 34 -4.03 -17.29 -7.35
N PHE A 35 -5.27 -17.71 -7.14
CA PHE A 35 -6.44 -17.13 -7.79
C PHE A 35 -6.56 -15.64 -7.51
N PHE A 36 -6.50 -15.24 -6.23
CA PHE A 36 -6.61 -13.83 -5.85
C PHE A 36 -5.38 -13.03 -6.23
N TYR A 37 -4.18 -13.59 -6.09
CA TYR A 37 -2.95 -12.94 -6.53
C TYR A 37 -2.99 -12.59 -8.03
N GLN A 38 -3.32 -13.57 -8.86
CA GLN A 38 -3.45 -13.36 -10.30
C GLN A 38 -4.60 -12.42 -10.64
N SER A 39 -5.69 -12.44 -9.90
CA SER A 39 -6.79 -11.49 -10.09
C SER A 39 -6.36 -10.05 -9.79
N ILE A 40 -5.50 -9.82 -8.80
CA ILE A 40 -4.93 -8.49 -8.54
C ILE A 40 -4.02 -8.06 -9.69
N VAL A 41 -3.20 -8.96 -10.24
CA VAL A 41 -2.39 -8.68 -11.44
C VAL A 41 -3.29 -8.30 -12.62
N ASP A 42 -4.38 -9.04 -12.83
CA ASP A 42 -5.37 -8.73 -13.88
C ASP A 42 -6.04 -7.38 -13.66
N TYR A 43 -6.32 -7.01 -12.41
CA TYR A 43 -6.88 -5.70 -12.08
C TYR A 43 -6.04 -4.56 -12.66
N TYR A 44 -4.73 -4.62 -12.50
CA TYR A 44 -3.81 -3.64 -13.04
C TYR A 44 -3.62 -3.75 -14.56
N ASN A 45 -3.90 -4.90 -15.15
CA ASN A 45 -3.78 -5.13 -16.59
C ASN A 45 -5.05 -4.85 -17.40
N GLY A 46 -6.15 -4.48 -16.73
CA GLY A 46 -7.38 -4.12 -17.46
C GLY A 46 -8.67 -4.43 -16.71
N GLY A 47 -8.57 -5.04 -15.54
CA GLY A 47 -9.71 -5.41 -14.71
C GLY A 47 -9.80 -6.91 -14.44
N ILE A 48 -10.51 -7.26 -13.39
CA ILE A 48 -10.73 -8.66 -13.03
C ILE A 48 -11.95 -9.19 -13.79
N ILE A 49 -11.83 -10.32 -14.43
CA ILE A 49 -12.91 -10.97 -15.15
C ILE A 49 -13.04 -12.40 -14.61
N TRP A 50 -14.08 -12.64 -13.81
CA TRP A 50 -14.36 -13.94 -13.24
C TRP A 50 -15.56 -14.58 -13.93
N LYS A 51 -15.33 -15.69 -14.64
CA LYS A 51 -16.41 -16.52 -15.17
C LYS A 51 -17.06 -17.30 -14.03
N LYS A 52 -18.37 -17.20 -13.92
CA LYS A 52 -19.20 -17.86 -12.91
C LYS A 52 -19.49 -19.31 -13.36
N GLY A 53 -19.05 -20.30 -12.59
CA GLY A 53 -19.51 -21.67 -12.75
C GLY A 53 -20.76 -21.89 -11.95
N LYS A 54 -21.86 -22.23 -12.62
CA LYS A 54 -23.17 -22.45 -12.03
C LYS A 54 -23.47 -23.94 -11.89
N GLY A 55 -24.03 -24.34 -10.77
CA GLY A 55 -24.55 -25.69 -10.55
C GLY A 55 -25.89 -25.91 -11.24
N THR A 56 -26.48 -27.10 -11.05
CA THR A 56 -27.76 -27.51 -11.67
C THR A 56 -28.95 -26.64 -11.30
N GLU A 57 -28.92 -26.01 -10.12
CA GLU A 57 -29.97 -25.11 -9.63
C GLU A 57 -29.61 -23.63 -9.85
N GLY A 58 -28.55 -23.33 -10.63
CA GLY A 58 -28.12 -21.98 -10.91
C GLY A 58 -27.24 -21.34 -9.83
N GLN A 59 -27.00 -22.02 -8.68
CA GLN A 59 -26.15 -21.53 -7.63
C GLN A 59 -24.68 -21.42 -8.07
N LEU A 60 -23.94 -20.45 -7.51
CA LEU A 60 -22.51 -20.30 -7.77
C LEU A 60 -21.74 -21.46 -7.10
N VAL A 61 -20.99 -22.22 -7.90
CA VAL A 61 -20.16 -23.34 -7.40
C VAL A 61 -18.68 -23.16 -7.66
N SER A 62 -18.29 -22.30 -8.62
CA SER A 62 -16.89 -22.05 -8.94
C SER A 62 -16.69 -20.70 -9.61
N LEU A 63 -15.45 -20.22 -9.57
CA LEU A 63 -15.00 -19.01 -10.27
C LEU A 63 -13.75 -19.35 -11.07
N PHE A 64 -13.73 -18.96 -12.33
CA PHE A 64 -12.59 -19.09 -13.23
C PHE A 64 -12.11 -17.72 -13.66
N ARG A 65 -10.84 -17.50 -13.61
CA ARG A 65 -10.21 -16.25 -14.06
C ARG A 65 -10.10 -16.26 -15.59
N LEU A 66 -10.58 -15.20 -16.23
CA LEU A 66 -10.32 -14.92 -17.65
C LEU A 66 -9.28 -13.81 -17.74
N SER A 67 -8.18 -14.10 -18.46
CA SER A 67 -7.10 -13.12 -18.65
C SER A 67 -7.60 -11.88 -19.40
N PRO A 68 -7.43 -10.66 -18.89
CA PRO A 68 -7.82 -9.43 -19.60
C PRO A 68 -7.01 -9.24 -20.90
N ALA A 69 -5.80 -9.78 -20.99
CA ALA A 69 -4.97 -9.73 -22.19
C ALA A 69 -5.57 -10.56 -23.36
N GLU A 70 -6.33 -11.62 -23.03
CA GLU A 70 -6.97 -12.51 -24.00
C GLU A 70 -8.47 -12.27 -24.12
N THR A 71 -9.01 -11.27 -23.40
CA THR A 71 -10.44 -10.99 -23.36
C THR A 71 -10.72 -9.62 -23.97
N THR A 72 -11.50 -9.60 -25.03
CA THR A 72 -12.01 -8.33 -25.61
C THR A 72 -13.38 -8.02 -25.02
N ILE A 73 -13.52 -6.84 -24.40
CA ILE A 73 -14.78 -6.36 -23.88
C ILE A 73 -15.39 -5.40 -24.89
N THR A 74 -16.62 -5.67 -25.32
CA THR A 74 -17.40 -4.83 -26.23
C THR A 74 -18.77 -4.58 -25.64
N ARG A 75 -19.55 -3.69 -26.25
CA ARG A 75 -20.96 -3.48 -25.90
C ARG A 75 -21.85 -3.76 -27.09
N ASP A 76 -22.96 -4.41 -26.82
CA ASP A 76 -24.02 -4.54 -27.80
C ASP A 76 -24.52 -3.15 -28.21
N GLN A 77 -24.71 -2.94 -29.51
CA GLN A 77 -25.11 -1.63 -30.05
C GLN A 77 -26.53 -1.21 -29.63
N PHE A 78 -27.41 -2.18 -29.39
CA PHE A 78 -28.81 -1.95 -29.09
C PHE A 78 -29.11 -2.03 -27.60
N THR A 79 -28.66 -3.11 -26.93
CA THR A 79 -28.95 -3.33 -25.50
C THR A 79 -27.98 -2.60 -24.58
N ARG A 80 -26.80 -2.18 -25.10
CA ARG A 80 -25.69 -1.61 -24.31
C ARG A 80 -25.08 -2.55 -23.29
N GLU A 81 -25.47 -3.82 -23.28
CA GLU A 81 -24.92 -4.86 -22.43
C GLU A 81 -23.48 -5.15 -22.82
N ARG A 82 -22.68 -5.53 -21.83
CA ARG A 82 -21.29 -5.94 -22.08
C ARG A 82 -21.23 -7.35 -22.67
N ILE A 83 -20.36 -7.51 -23.65
CA ILE A 83 -20.04 -8.77 -24.27
C ILE A 83 -18.55 -9.03 -24.08
N TYR A 84 -18.21 -10.17 -23.53
CA TYR A 84 -16.84 -10.60 -23.29
C TYR A 84 -16.51 -11.70 -24.28
N LEU A 85 -15.48 -11.45 -25.12
CA LEU A 85 -14.98 -12.39 -26.09
C LEU A 85 -13.63 -12.93 -25.58
N HIS A 86 -13.60 -14.21 -25.21
CA HIS A 86 -12.40 -14.86 -24.68
C HIS A 86 -12.17 -16.19 -25.42
N ASN A 87 -11.03 -16.34 -26.08
CA ASN A 87 -10.65 -17.56 -26.84
C ASN A 87 -11.77 -18.07 -27.76
N GLY A 88 -12.45 -17.14 -28.48
CA GLY A 88 -13.53 -17.47 -29.41
C GLY A 88 -14.89 -17.72 -28.75
N HIS A 89 -14.99 -17.73 -27.43
CA HIS A 89 -16.25 -17.85 -26.71
C HIS A 89 -16.81 -16.49 -26.35
N ARG A 90 -18.14 -16.37 -26.43
CA ARG A 90 -18.88 -15.17 -26.04
C ARG A 90 -19.54 -15.38 -24.69
N TYR A 91 -19.35 -14.43 -23.77
CA TYR A 91 -19.96 -14.38 -22.45
C TYR A 91 -20.68 -13.05 -22.25
N THR A 92 -21.63 -13.03 -21.33
CA THR A 92 -22.42 -11.85 -20.92
C THR A 92 -22.20 -11.54 -19.44
N ASP A 93 -22.80 -10.46 -18.93
CA ASP A 93 -22.77 -10.11 -17.49
C ASP A 93 -23.45 -11.18 -16.61
N GLU A 94 -24.31 -12.05 -17.19
CA GLU A 94 -24.87 -13.20 -16.48
C GLU A 94 -23.83 -14.30 -16.21
N ASP A 95 -22.87 -14.46 -17.12
CA ASP A 95 -21.83 -15.52 -17.05
C ASP A 95 -20.57 -15.03 -16.35
N VAL A 96 -20.35 -13.72 -16.32
CA VAL A 96 -19.10 -13.11 -15.86
C VAL A 96 -19.39 -12.09 -14.77
N LEU A 97 -18.48 -12.01 -13.80
CA LEU A 97 -18.34 -10.87 -12.89
C LEU A 97 -17.15 -10.06 -13.37
N TYR A 98 -17.41 -8.82 -13.79
CA TYR A 98 -16.35 -7.89 -14.20
C TYR A 98 -16.13 -6.81 -13.17
N ILE A 99 -14.87 -6.65 -12.75
CA ILE A 99 -14.42 -5.62 -11.81
C ILE A 99 -13.46 -4.72 -12.58
N PRO A 100 -13.89 -3.52 -12.98
CA PRO A 100 -13.08 -2.64 -13.81
C PRO A 100 -11.82 -2.19 -13.09
N SER A 101 -10.74 -2.01 -13.83
CA SER A 101 -9.54 -1.36 -13.34
C SER A 101 -9.83 0.09 -12.95
N ARG A 102 -9.18 0.60 -11.91
CA ARG A 102 -9.25 2.04 -11.55
C ARG A 102 -8.76 2.97 -12.66
N PHE A 103 -8.06 2.44 -13.65
CA PHE A 103 -7.55 3.15 -14.82
C PHE A 103 -8.47 3.02 -16.04
N ASP A 104 -9.64 2.44 -15.87
CA ASP A 104 -10.63 2.32 -16.94
C ASP A 104 -11.36 3.66 -17.11
N TYR A 105 -10.87 4.47 -18.01
CA TYR A 105 -11.51 5.72 -18.44
C TYR A 105 -12.48 5.50 -19.59
N SER A 106 -12.50 4.30 -20.17
CA SER A 106 -13.36 3.95 -21.28
C SER A 106 -14.60 3.23 -20.80
N THR A 107 -15.70 3.95 -20.68
CA THR A 107 -17.03 3.36 -20.40
C THR A 107 -17.55 2.47 -21.53
N ILE A 108 -16.90 2.49 -22.70
CA ILE A 108 -17.38 1.80 -23.91
C ILE A 108 -16.77 0.41 -24.04
N ASN A 109 -15.45 0.27 -23.89
CA ASN A 109 -14.73 -0.95 -24.24
C ASN A 109 -14.05 -1.67 -23.07
N GLY A 110 -14.24 -1.23 -21.84
CA GLY A 110 -13.65 -1.87 -20.65
C GLY A 110 -12.11 -1.87 -20.61
N GLY A 111 -11.57 -2.00 -19.43
CA GLY A 111 -10.22 -2.42 -19.14
C GLY A 111 -9.06 -1.63 -19.74
N SER A 112 -8.73 -0.49 -19.15
CA SER A 112 -7.44 0.15 -19.44
C SER A 112 -6.37 -0.39 -18.48
N SER A 113 -5.26 -0.87 -19.02
CA SER A 113 -4.14 -1.28 -18.18
C SER A 113 -3.44 -0.05 -17.57
N ILE A 114 -2.82 -0.24 -16.41
CA ILE A 114 -2.00 0.77 -15.76
C ILE A 114 -0.85 1.23 -16.68
N PHE A 115 -0.28 0.30 -17.44
CA PHE A 115 0.80 0.59 -18.40
C PHE A 115 0.33 1.51 -19.53
N LYS A 116 -0.91 1.39 -19.98
CA LYS A 116 -1.49 2.28 -20.98
C LYS A 116 -1.81 3.65 -20.38
N ALA A 117 -2.39 3.68 -19.20
CA ALA A 117 -2.77 4.93 -18.51
C ALA A 117 -1.54 5.77 -18.12
N ALA A 118 -0.46 5.12 -17.70
CA ALA A 118 0.76 5.75 -17.23
C ALA A 118 1.93 5.60 -18.23
N ASN A 119 1.63 5.42 -19.52
CA ASN A 119 2.64 5.14 -20.56
C ASN A 119 3.78 6.17 -20.59
N ALA A 120 3.47 7.45 -20.37
CA ALA A 120 4.48 8.50 -20.36
C ALA A 120 5.54 8.31 -19.26
N ALA A 121 5.12 7.93 -18.05
CA ALA A 121 6.04 7.68 -16.94
C ALA A 121 6.92 6.45 -17.19
N PHE A 122 6.33 5.35 -17.67
CA PHE A 122 7.09 4.14 -18.00
C PHE A 122 8.06 4.37 -19.18
N ASP A 123 7.65 5.09 -20.22
CA ASP A 123 8.50 5.44 -21.36
C ASP A 123 9.68 6.33 -20.92
N THR A 124 9.43 7.31 -20.04
CA THR A 124 10.48 8.17 -19.49
C THR A 124 11.47 7.36 -18.65
N ALA A 125 11.00 6.47 -17.78
CA ALA A 125 11.85 5.59 -16.98
C ALA A 125 12.71 4.70 -17.90
N HIS A 126 12.12 4.10 -18.94
CA HIS A 126 12.85 3.26 -19.89
C HIS A 126 13.91 4.04 -20.68
N LYS A 127 13.58 5.26 -21.12
CA LYS A 127 14.55 6.14 -21.79
C LYS A 127 15.70 6.55 -20.88
N LEU A 128 15.41 6.79 -19.59
CA LEU A 128 16.43 7.10 -18.59
C LEU A 128 17.38 5.90 -18.36
N ASP A 129 16.83 4.69 -18.26
CA ASP A 129 17.63 3.47 -18.14
C ASP A 129 18.51 3.24 -19.38
N ASN A 130 17.94 3.36 -20.58
CA ASN A 130 18.70 3.25 -21.83
C ASN A 130 19.81 4.30 -21.95
N TYR A 131 19.52 5.55 -21.54
CA TYR A 131 20.53 6.60 -21.49
C TYR A 131 21.64 6.28 -20.52
N THR A 132 21.29 5.81 -19.33
CA THR A 132 22.23 5.43 -18.26
C THR A 132 23.13 4.29 -18.72
N ASN A 133 22.55 3.22 -19.27
CA ASN A 133 23.29 2.07 -19.81
C ASN A 133 24.24 2.51 -20.95
N SER A 134 23.74 3.33 -21.88
CA SER A 134 24.60 3.89 -22.95
C SER A 134 25.75 4.75 -22.42
N ALA A 135 25.53 5.48 -21.31
CA ALA A 135 26.56 6.28 -20.71
C ALA A 135 27.66 5.42 -20.07
N PHE A 136 27.28 4.31 -19.43
CA PHE A 136 28.22 3.34 -18.87
C PHE A 136 28.97 2.56 -19.96
N ASP A 137 28.26 2.05 -20.98
CA ASP A 137 28.84 1.26 -22.06
C ASP A 137 29.87 2.05 -22.89
N LYS A 138 29.61 3.33 -23.11
CA LYS A 138 30.50 4.20 -23.90
C LYS A 138 31.57 4.90 -23.09
N GLY A 139 31.65 4.69 -21.79
CA GLY A 139 32.62 5.34 -20.89
C GLY A 139 32.51 6.87 -20.92
N ILE A 140 31.33 7.39 -21.16
CA ILE A 140 31.13 8.84 -21.31
C ILE A 140 31.15 9.50 -19.95
N SER A 141 32.26 10.05 -19.60
CA SER A 141 32.42 10.98 -18.46
C SER A 141 31.80 12.33 -18.77
N GLY A 142 30.52 12.43 -19.09
CA GLY A 142 29.82 13.70 -19.20
C GLY A 142 30.38 14.74 -20.19
N LYS A 143 31.62 14.59 -20.61
CA LYS A 143 32.33 15.49 -21.51
C LYS A 143 32.44 14.85 -22.90
N ARG A 144 32.18 15.64 -23.92
CA ARG A 144 32.46 15.25 -25.29
C ARG A 144 33.92 15.61 -25.59
N LEU A 145 34.68 14.63 -26.01
CA LEU A 145 36.02 14.88 -26.53
C LEU A 145 35.91 15.39 -27.95
N ILE A 146 36.50 16.53 -28.22
CA ILE A 146 36.74 17.03 -29.55
C ILE A 146 38.18 16.72 -29.89
N ILE A 147 38.40 16.03 -30.99
CA ILE A 147 39.70 15.75 -31.56
C ILE A 147 39.82 16.62 -32.78
N ASP A 148 40.60 17.68 -32.68
CA ASP A 148 40.95 18.51 -33.84
C ASP A 148 42.09 17.84 -34.58
N ILE A 149 41.81 17.45 -35.83
CA ILE A 149 42.74 16.77 -36.75
C ILE A 149 43.22 17.66 -37.88
N SER A 150 42.80 18.93 -37.91
CA SER A 150 43.07 19.84 -39.03
C SER A 150 44.56 20.03 -39.31
N ASN A 151 45.39 20.00 -38.27
CA ASN A 151 46.84 20.09 -38.43
C ASN A 151 47.52 18.75 -38.76
N ALA A 152 46.88 17.61 -38.47
CA ALA A 152 47.44 16.31 -38.75
C ALA A 152 47.01 15.76 -40.11
N LEU A 153 45.78 16.03 -40.52
CA LEU A 153 45.11 15.54 -41.72
C LEU A 153 44.23 16.65 -42.31
N PRO A 154 44.80 17.66 -42.97
CA PRO A 154 44.05 18.82 -43.48
C PRO A 154 42.95 18.46 -44.48
N ASP A 155 43.18 17.43 -45.30
CA ASP A 155 42.28 16.96 -46.35
C ASP A 155 41.67 15.57 -46.02
N ALA A 156 41.38 15.30 -44.75
CA ALA A 156 40.85 14.01 -44.33
C ALA A 156 39.53 13.68 -45.03
N THR A 157 39.48 12.49 -45.63
CA THR A 157 38.23 11.97 -46.20
C THR A 157 37.29 11.49 -45.10
N LYS A 158 36.00 11.36 -45.43
CA LYS A 158 35.00 10.84 -44.46
C LYS A 158 35.36 9.47 -43.94
N GLU A 159 35.91 8.63 -44.80
CA GLU A 159 36.33 7.25 -44.44
C GLU A 159 37.48 7.28 -43.42
N GLN A 160 38.47 8.16 -43.60
CA GLN A 160 39.57 8.29 -42.63
C GLN A 160 39.13 8.84 -41.29
N VAL A 161 38.16 9.76 -41.27
CA VAL A 161 37.57 10.28 -40.03
C VAL A 161 36.79 9.16 -39.31
N GLU A 162 36.10 8.32 -40.05
CA GLU A 162 35.33 7.20 -39.52
C GLU A 162 36.22 6.09 -38.97
N GLU A 163 37.32 5.78 -39.63
CA GLU A 163 38.37 4.86 -39.18
C GLU A 163 38.99 5.35 -37.83
N LEU A 164 39.38 6.62 -37.78
CA LEU A 164 39.89 7.24 -36.55
C LEU A 164 38.88 7.20 -35.41
N ARG A 165 37.62 7.42 -35.70
CA ARG A 165 36.55 7.33 -34.71
C ARG A 165 36.39 5.91 -34.19
N ASN A 166 36.43 4.91 -35.07
CA ASN A 166 36.31 3.50 -34.72
C ASN A 166 37.51 3.05 -33.89
N ASP A 167 38.69 3.40 -34.26
CA ASP A 167 39.95 3.14 -33.53
C ASP A 167 39.90 3.76 -32.13
N TYR A 168 39.48 5.01 -32.02
CA TYR A 168 39.31 5.67 -30.74
C TYR A 168 38.28 4.97 -29.87
N THR A 169 37.14 4.62 -30.45
CA THR A 169 36.05 3.94 -29.73
C THR A 169 36.48 2.58 -29.26
N ALA A 170 37.16 1.80 -30.09
CA ALA A 170 37.66 0.46 -29.71
C ALA A 170 38.72 0.49 -28.60
N THR A 171 39.55 1.57 -28.59
CA THR A 171 40.69 1.67 -27.65
C THR A 171 40.30 2.27 -26.30
N TYR A 172 39.39 3.27 -26.30
CA TYR A 172 39.12 4.14 -25.16
C TYR A 172 37.67 4.16 -24.67
N ALA A 173 36.72 3.67 -25.47
CA ALA A 173 35.33 3.58 -25.02
C ALA A 173 35.08 2.28 -24.24
N GLY A 174 34.04 2.28 -23.39
CA GLY A 174 33.63 1.12 -22.60
C GLY A 174 34.19 1.14 -21.18
N PRO A 175 33.50 0.45 -20.26
CA PRO A 175 33.89 0.40 -18.84
C PRO A 175 35.26 -0.30 -18.65
N GLU A 176 35.62 -1.22 -19.51
CA GLU A 176 36.92 -1.95 -19.49
C GLU A 176 38.09 -1.06 -19.89
N ASN A 177 37.83 0.06 -20.56
CA ASN A 177 38.83 1.00 -20.99
C ASN A 177 38.88 2.27 -20.10
N ALA A 178 38.02 2.35 -19.09
CA ALA A 178 37.95 3.48 -18.17
C ALA A 178 39.29 3.65 -17.44
N GLY A 179 39.85 4.88 -17.49
CA GLY A 179 41.15 5.20 -16.86
C GLY A 179 42.38 4.88 -17.69
N LYS A 180 42.24 4.34 -18.91
CA LYS A 180 43.40 4.20 -19.82
C LYS A 180 43.93 5.56 -20.22
N PRO A 181 45.29 5.74 -20.21
CA PRO A 181 45.91 7.02 -20.62
C PRO A 181 45.67 7.27 -22.09
N LEU A 182 45.29 8.51 -22.40
CA LEU A 182 45.15 9.00 -23.78
C LEU A 182 46.47 9.50 -24.30
N PHE A 183 46.95 8.95 -25.44
CA PHE A 183 48.19 9.40 -26.06
C PHE A 183 47.90 10.46 -27.11
N LYS A 184 48.53 11.63 -26.93
CA LYS A 184 48.45 12.74 -27.90
C LYS A 184 49.35 12.42 -29.09
N LYS A 185 48.76 12.36 -30.32
CA LYS A 185 49.52 12.26 -31.56
C LYS A 185 49.91 13.67 -32.04
N LYS A 186 51.04 13.80 -32.71
CA LYS A 186 51.54 15.08 -33.24
C LYS A 186 50.55 15.66 -34.27
N GLY A 187 50.14 16.90 -34.11
CA GLY A 187 49.19 17.57 -34.97
C GLY A 187 47.73 17.37 -34.60
N MET A 188 47.41 16.61 -33.54
CA MET A 188 46.06 16.49 -33.01
C MET A 188 45.92 17.31 -31.74
N GLU A 189 44.83 18.06 -31.63
CA GLU A 189 44.48 18.77 -30.39
C GLU A 189 43.23 18.13 -29.77
N TYR A 190 43.25 18.00 -28.44
CA TYR A 190 42.17 17.40 -27.68
C TYR A 190 41.57 18.46 -26.78
N SER A 191 40.29 18.70 -26.91
CA SER A 191 39.54 19.56 -25.99
C SER A 191 38.30 18.87 -25.52
N GLU A 192 37.89 19.15 -24.29
CA GLU A 192 36.68 18.57 -23.68
C GLU A 192 35.60 19.62 -23.58
N ILE A 193 34.40 19.29 -24.08
CA ILE A 193 33.21 20.13 -23.92
C ILE A 193 32.13 19.34 -23.17
N GLY A 194 31.58 19.94 -22.12
CA GLY A 194 30.46 19.37 -21.36
C GLY A 194 30.57 19.58 -19.86
N GLN A 195 29.61 19.07 -19.13
CA GLN A 195 29.56 19.16 -17.67
C GLN A 195 30.48 18.12 -17.02
N ASN A 196 30.92 18.41 -15.78
CA ASN A 196 31.71 17.48 -15.00
C ASN A 196 30.92 16.19 -14.71
N ALA A 197 31.62 15.05 -14.71
CA ALA A 197 31.06 13.72 -14.50
C ALA A 197 30.27 13.60 -13.17
N ASP A 198 30.76 14.25 -12.11
CA ASP A 198 30.15 14.22 -10.79
C ASP A 198 28.74 14.82 -10.76
N ASN A 199 28.56 15.98 -11.42
CA ASN A 199 27.25 16.60 -11.51
C ASN A 199 26.23 15.76 -12.31
N ARG A 200 26.71 15.06 -13.34
CA ARG A 200 25.84 14.16 -14.12
C ARG A 200 25.45 12.91 -13.37
N ALA A 201 26.39 12.30 -12.65
CA ALA A 201 26.10 11.13 -11.84
C ALA A 201 25.05 11.47 -10.75
N ALA A 202 25.21 12.60 -10.07
CA ALA A 202 24.24 13.09 -9.10
C ALA A 202 22.85 13.29 -9.73
N THR A 203 22.77 13.97 -10.88
CA THR A 203 21.50 14.20 -11.58
C THR A 203 20.85 12.90 -12.05
N LEU A 204 21.63 11.89 -12.47
CA LEU A 204 21.09 10.60 -12.86
C LEU A 204 20.49 9.85 -11.67
N ILE A 205 21.14 9.91 -10.50
CA ILE A 205 20.62 9.30 -9.26
C ILE A 205 19.31 9.99 -8.85
N GLU A 206 19.30 11.33 -8.82
CA GLU A 206 18.09 12.11 -8.48
C GLU A 206 16.93 11.82 -9.45
N ASN A 207 17.20 11.74 -10.75
CA ASN A 207 16.19 11.40 -11.74
C ASN A 207 15.65 9.97 -11.56
N ARG A 208 16.49 9.00 -11.20
CA ARG A 208 16.06 7.65 -10.90
C ARG A 208 15.15 7.60 -9.66
N GLU A 209 15.55 8.26 -8.60
CA GLU A 209 14.72 8.36 -7.39
C GLU A 209 13.37 9.01 -7.69
N PHE A 210 13.37 10.08 -8.49
CA PHE A 210 12.14 10.72 -8.91
C PHE A 210 11.23 9.77 -9.70
N GLN A 211 11.79 8.99 -10.66
CA GLN A 211 11.03 8.03 -11.45
C GLN A 211 10.50 6.88 -10.59
N GLU A 212 11.27 6.39 -9.62
CA GLU A 212 10.79 5.38 -8.66
C GLU A 212 9.58 5.89 -7.87
N HIS A 213 9.63 7.13 -7.39
CA HIS A 213 8.51 7.75 -6.68
C HIS A 213 7.30 7.99 -7.61
N GLU A 214 7.51 8.41 -8.85
CA GLU A 214 6.44 8.60 -9.83
C GLU A 214 5.73 7.29 -10.13
N ILE A 215 6.47 6.21 -10.38
CA ILE A 215 5.91 4.87 -10.59
C ILE A 215 5.19 4.38 -9.34
N ALA A 216 5.76 4.54 -8.15
CA ALA A 216 5.11 4.18 -6.89
C ALA A 216 3.76 4.89 -6.71
N ASN A 217 3.70 6.20 -7.02
CA ASN A 217 2.48 7.00 -6.95
C ASN A 217 1.37 6.49 -7.90
N ILE A 218 1.73 5.99 -9.08
CA ILE A 218 0.79 5.37 -10.03
C ILE A 218 0.07 4.19 -9.37
N PHE A 219 0.78 3.38 -8.59
CA PHE A 219 0.21 2.27 -7.82
C PHE A 219 -0.41 2.71 -6.48
N ALA A 220 -0.38 4.00 -6.15
CA ALA A 220 -0.70 4.55 -4.82
C ALA A 220 0.13 3.89 -3.70
N PHE A 221 1.36 3.52 -4.02
CA PHE A 221 2.31 2.93 -3.10
C PHE A 221 3.23 4.02 -2.55
N PRO A 222 3.45 4.12 -1.22
CA PRO A 222 4.39 5.09 -0.66
C PRO A 222 5.81 4.82 -1.15
N GLY A 223 6.38 5.75 -1.94
CA GLY A 223 7.71 5.58 -2.56
C GLY A 223 8.84 5.39 -1.54
N GLU A 224 8.66 5.91 -0.35
CA GLU A 224 9.60 5.78 0.77
C GLU A 224 9.81 4.32 1.18
N LEU A 225 8.82 3.45 1.00
CA LEU A 225 8.95 2.01 1.26
C LEU A 225 9.84 1.30 0.24
N LEU A 226 10.03 1.87 -0.95
CA LEU A 226 10.90 1.33 -2.01
C LEU A 226 12.34 1.79 -1.84
N SER A 227 12.55 3.05 -1.47
CA SER A 227 13.87 3.69 -1.46
C SER A 227 14.82 3.14 -0.38
N GLY A 228 14.33 2.40 0.61
CA GLY A 228 15.15 1.90 1.72
C GLY A 228 15.82 2.99 2.60
N LYS A 229 15.61 4.28 2.30
CA LYS A 229 16.17 5.44 3.01
C LYS A 229 15.47 5.74 4.33
N SER A 230 14.91 4.72 4.97
CA SER A 230 13.92 4.84 6.03
C SER A 230 14.49 4.90 7.46
N ALA A 231 15.70 5.38 7.65
CA ALA A 231 16.30 5.44 9.01
C ALA A 231 15.46 6.26 10.03
N ASN A 232 14.55 7.13 9.59
CA ASN A 232 13.68 7.95 10.42
C ASN A 232 12.20 7.90 10.02
N LEU A 233 11.77 6.93 9.19
CA LEU A 233 10.39 6.86 8.73
C LEU A 233 9.50 6.19 9.78
N ASP A 234 8.39 6.81 10.08
CA ASP A 234 7.30 6.20 10.82
C ASP A 234 6.62 5.15 9.94
N LEU A 235 7.12 3.91 10.02
CA LEU A 235 6.60 2.77 9.25
C LEU A 235 5.09 2.60 9.45
N GLU A 236 4.57 2.96 10.62
CA GLU A 236 3.15 2.88 10.92
C GLU A 236 2.32 3.84 10.05
N ASN A 237 2.80 5.08 9.89
CA ASN A 237 2.16 6.03 8.99
C ASN A 237 2.23 5.57 7.53
N LEU A 238 3.36 5.03 7.09
CA LEU A 238 3.50 4.50 5.72
C LEU A 238 2.56 3.32 5.45
N PHE A 239 2.46 2.37 6.40
CA PHE A 239 1.48 1.27 6.28
C PHE A 239 0.04 1.75 6.33
N THR A 240 -0.24 2.82 7.08
CA THR A 240 -1.56 3.44 7.08
C THR A 240 -1.87 4.07 5.72
N LEU A 241 -0.94 4.82 5.15
CA LEU A 241 -1.08 5.40 3.81
C LEU A 241 -1.28 4.31 2.75
N LEU A 242 -0.44 3.25 2.76
CA LEU A 242 -0.58 2.10 1.87
C LEU A 242 -1.96 1.45 1.99
N THR A 243 -2.44 1.27 3.21
CA THR A 243 -3.74 0.65 3.46
C THR A 243 -4.88 1.54 2.97
N GLU A 244 -4.87 2.83 3.29
CA GLU A 244 -5.96 3.74 2.95
C GLU A 244 -6.01 4.09 1.45
N PHE A 245 -4.87 4.25 0.78
CA PHE A 245 -4.83 4.72 -0.60
C PHE A 245 -4.67 3.60 -1.64
N ALA A 246 -3.97 2.50 -1.33
CA ALA A 246 -3.77 1.41 -2.28
C ALA A 246 -4.71 0.21 -2.01
N ILE A 247 -4.73 -0.29 -0.78
CA ILE A 247 -5.39 -1.57 -0.47
C ILE A 247 -6.90 -1.39 -0.31
N LYS A 248 -7.32 -0.43 0.49
CA LYS A 248 -8.73 -0.24 0.86
C LYS A 248 -9.64 0.08 -0.34
N PRO A 249 -9.29 0.97 -1.29
CA PRO A 249 -10.11 1.21 -2.47
C PRO A 249 -10.33 -0.05 -3.31
N LEU A 250 -9.26 -0.83 -3.55
CA LEU A 250 -9.35 -2.10 -4.27
C LEU A 250 -10.22 -3.11 -3.52
N ALA A 251 -10.02 -3.22 -2.22
CA ALA A 251 -10.80 -4.16 -1.42
C ALA A 251 -12.29 -3.77 -1.31
N ILE A 252 -12.62 -2.48 -1.28
CA ILE A 252 -14.02 -2.01 -1.33
C ILE A 252 -14.65 -2.39 -2.67
N GLN A 253 -13.95 -2.16 -3.77
CA GLN A 253 -14.44 -2.51 -5.10
C GLN A 253 -14.64 -4.02 -5.26
N LEU A 254 -13.71 -4.83 -4.76
CA LEU A 254 -13.85 -6.28 -4.68
C LEU A 254 -15.05 -6.70 -3.80
N GLN A 255 -15.20 -6.07 -2.64
CA GLN A 255 -16.30 -6.34 -1.72
C GLN A 255 -17.67 -6.04 -2.37
N GLU A 256 -17.82 -4.89 -3.01
CA GLU A 256 -19.04 -4.53 -3.74
C GLU A 256 -19.34 -5.53 -4.85
N SER A 257 -18.32 -5.94 -5.60
CA SER A 257 -18.49 -6.90 -6.69
C SER A 257 -18.82 -8.30 -6.18
N ILE A 258 -18.22 -8.75 -5.08
CA ILE A 258 -18.58 -10.02 -4.44
C ILE A 258 -20.01 -9.99 -3.91
N ASN A 259 -20.48 -8.83 -3.45
CA ASN A 259 -21.86 -8.67 -3.01
C ASN A 259 -22.89 -8.86 -4.14
N LEU A 260 -22.49 -8.76 -5.41
CA LEU A 260 -23.35 -9.11 -6.55
C LEU A 260 -23.50 -10.63 -6.75
N LEU A 261 -22.68 -11.44 -6.08
CA LEU A 261 -22.72 -12.91 -6.17
C LEU A 261 -23.56 -13.56 -5.07
N ILE A 262 -24.10 -12.79 -4.14
CA ILE A 262 -24.84 -13.28 -2.97
C ILE A 262 -26.24 -12.72 -2.91
N ASP A 263 -27.10 -13.41 -2.19
CA ASP A 263 -28.51 -13.04 -2.00
C ASP A 263 -28.68 -11.69 -1.27
N ASP A 264 -29.80 -11.05 -1.51
CA ASP A 264 -30.15 -9.73 -0.96
C ASP A 264 -30.20 -9.67 0.58
N ASN A 265 -30.28 -10.79 1.27
CA ASN A 265 -30.34 -10.86 2.73
C ASN A 265 -28.99 -10.81 3.45
N CYS A 266 -27.89 -10.95 2.68
CA CYS A 266 -26.54 -11.02 3.20
C CYS A 266 -25.66 -9.93 2.62
N TYR A 267 -24.56 -9.61 3.28
CA TYR A 267 -23.51 -8.81 2.70
C TYR A 267 -22.13 -9.33 3.14
N PHE A 268 -21.21 -9.28 2.22
CA PHE A 268 -19.81 -9.63 2.42
C PHE A 268 -19.02 -8.37 2.81
N LYS A 269 -18.13 -8.49 3.80
CA LYS A 269 -17.30 -7.39 4.26
C LYS A 269 -15.87 -7.86 4.55
N PHE A 270 -14.89 -7.08 4.09
CA PHE A 270 -13.51 -7.25 4.49
C PHE A 270 -13.25 -6.58 5.84
N ASN A 271 -12.45 -7.24 6.67
CA ASN A 271 -11.98 -6.69 7.93
C ASN A 271 -10.54 -6.17 7.76
N PHE A 272 -10.38 -4.87 7.86
CA PHE A 272 -9.08 -4.19 7.71
C PHE A 272 -8.29 -4.08 9.02
N HIS A 273 -8.90 -4.38 10.17
CA HIS A 273 -8.22 -4.22 11.47
C HIS A 273 -6.93 -5.04 11.60
N GLY A 274 -6.85 -6.19 10.93
CA GLY A 274 -5.64 -7.01 10.93
C GLY A 274 -4.50 -6.52 10.04
N LEU A 275 -4.75 -5.58 9.11
CA LEU A 275 -3.72 -5.00 8.23
C LEU A 275 -2.94 -3.88 8.91
N LEU A 276 -3.61 -3.09 9.73
CA LEU A 276 -2.99 -2.05 10.54
C LEU A 276 -2.32 -2.71 11.75
N LYS A 277 -1.18 -3.34 11.54
CA LYS A 277 -0.30 -3.78 12.64
C LYS A 277 0.37 -2.55 13.25
N VAL A 278 -0.42 -1.74 13.94
CA VAL A 278 0.10 -0.77 14.89
C VAL A 278 1.08 -1.51 15.81
N ALA A 279 2.23 -0.93 16.12
CA ALA A 279 3.17 -1.52 17.05
C ALA A 279 2.42 -2.05 18.27
N LEU A 280 2.74 -3.26 18.72
CA LEU A 280 2.01 -3.94 19.80
C LEU A 280 1.81 -3.03 21.03
N SER A 281 2.83 -2.23 21.35
CA SER A 281 2.77 -1.24 22.44
C SER A 281 1.64 -0.22 22.26
N LYS A 282 1.55 0.40 21.09
CA LYS A 282 0.49 1.40 20.80
C LYS A 282 -0.91 0.78 20.78
N ARG A 283 -1.04 -0.47 20.30
CA ARG A 283 -2.32 -1.20 20.37
C ARG A 283 -2.72 -1.48 21.81
N VAL A 284 -1.80 -1.99 22.62
CA VAL A 284 -2.03 -2.27 24.04
C VAL A 284 -2.45 -0.98 24.78
N ASP A 285 -1.78 0.15 24.53
CA ASP A 285 -2.12 1.45 25.10
C ASP A 285 -3.52 1.91 24.66
N ALA A 286 -3.86 1.72 23.37
CA ALA A 286 -5.20 2.03 22.86
C ALA A 286 -6.26 1.14 23.50
N TYR A 287 -6.01 -0.16 23.63
CA TYR A 287 -6.92 -1.09 24.30
C TYR A 287 -7.08 -0.79 25.79
N ALA A 288 -6.00 -0.46 26.48
CA ALA A 288 -6.07 -0.06 27.89
C ALA A 288 -6.97 1.17 28.08
N LYS A 289 -6.85 2.18 27.20
CA LYS A 289 -7.73 3.34 27.19
C LYS A 289 -9.19 2.99 26.87
N GLN A 290 -9.42 2.10 25.89
CA GLN A 290 -10.78 1.68 25.50
C GLN A 290 -11.46 0.86 26.59
N ILE A 291 -10.73 -0.05 27.24
CA ILE A 291 -11.24 -0.81 28.40
C ILE A 291 -11.52 0.15 29.57
N GLY A 292 -10.55 1.02 29.89
CA GLY A 292 -10.69 1.97 31.00
C GLY A 292 -11.84 2.98 30.83
N ASN A 293 -12.22 3.28 29.59
CA ASN A 293 -13.35 4.17 29.29
C ASN A 293 -14.68 3.43 29.05
N GLY A 294 -14.73 2.12 29.25
CA GLY A 294 -15.94 1.32 29.07
C GLY A 294 -16.41 1.15 27.63
N ILE A 295 -15.51 1.39 26.65
CA ILE A 295 -15.83 1.24 25.22
C ILE A 295 -15.76 -0.21 24.80
N LEU A 296 -14.77 -0.97 25.32
CA LEU A 296 -14.58 -2.40 25.07
C LEU A 296 -14.45 -3.18 26.38
N SER A 297 -14.93 -4.42 26.36
CA SER A 297 -14.65 -5.40 27.41
C SER A 297 -13.29 -6.09 27.19
N PRO A 298 -12.65 -6.67 28.20
CA PRO A 298 -11.46 -7.48 28.06
C PRO A 298 -11.60 -8.62 27.05
N ASN A 299 -12.73 -9.32 27.02
CA ASN A 299 -12.98 -10.43 26.09
C ASN A 299 -13.12 -9.94 24.64
N GLU A 300 -13.70 -8.77 24.40
CA GLU A 300 -13.75 -8.18 23.05
C GLU A 300 -12.34 -7.82 22.54
N VAL A 301 -11.46 -7.34 23.42
CA VAL A 301 -10.04 -7.09 23.06
C VAL A 301 -9.31 -8.41 22.81
N ARG A 302 -9.52 -9.43 23.66
CA ARG A 302 -8.92 -10.76 23.47
C ARG A 302 -9.37 -11.39 22.16
N ALA A 303 -10.63 -11.26 21.80
CA ALA A 303 -11.16 -11.74 20.52
C ALA A 303 -10.49 -11.02 19.31
N LYS A 304 -10.22 -9.71 19.41
CA LYS A 304 -9.48 -8.96 18.38
C LYS A 304 -8.03 -9.44 18.21
N GLU A 305 -7.41 -9.93 19.28
CA GLU A 305 -6.05 -10.50 19.26
C GLU A 305 -6.03 -12.03 19.09
N ASN A 306 -7.18 -12.66 18.77
CA ASN A 306 -7.34 -14.11 18.63
C ASN A 306 -6.95 -14.90 19.89
N LEU A 307 -7.20 -14.34 21.07
CA LEU A 307 -6.96 -14.99 22.35
C LEU A 307 -8.28 -15.57 22.89
N PRO A 308 -8.25 -16.73 23.59
CA PRO A 308 -9.45 -17.31 24.17
C PRO A 308 -10.04 -16.40 25.26
N PRO A 309 -11.38 -16.38 25.43
CA PRO A 309 -12.02 -15.57 26.46
C PRO A 309 -11.60 -16.00 27.86
N ILE A 310 -11.71 -15.10 28.83
CA ILE A 310 -11.48 -15.36 30.25
C ILE A 310 -12.77 -15.17 31.02
N GLU A 311 -12.88 -15.83 32.17
CA GLU A 311 -14.00 -15.67 33.07
C GLU A 311 -14.13 -14.22 33.54
N ALA A 312 -15.37 -13.71 33.62
CA ALA A 312 -15.70 -12.31 33.93
C ALA A 312 -15.12 -11.24 32.95
N GLY A 313 -14.51 -11.67 31.84
CA GLY A 313 -13.90 -10.75 30.86
C GLY A 313 -14.89 -9.96 30.01
N ASP A 314 -16.20 -10.20 30.13
CA ASP A 314 -17.24 -9.42 29.42
C ASP A 314 -17.71 -8.18 30.23
N THR A 315 -17.12 -7.97 31.41
CA THR A 315 -17.42 -6.82 32.25
C THR A 315 -16.81 -5.55 31.69
N PHE A 316 -17.61 -4.51 31.59
CA PHE A 316 -17.13 -3.16 31.21
C PHE A 316 -16.66 -2.41 32.43
N PHE A 317 -15.53 -1.72 32.29
CA PHE A 317 -14.94 -0.90 33.34
C PHE A 317 -15.18 0.57 33.07
N MET A 318 -15.44 1.33 34.13
CA MET A 318 -15.59 2.78 34.05
C MET A 318 -14.66 3.43 35.08
N PRO A 319 -13.95 4.51 34.75
CA PRO A 319 -13.16 5.23 35.75
C PRO A 319 -14.03 5.69 36.89
N ALA A 320 -13.61 5.41 38.11
CA ALA A 320 -14.37 5.78 39.31
C ALA A 320 -14.55 7.30 39.52
N ASN A 321 -13.74 8.10 38.83
CA ASN A 321 -13.80 9.55 38.81
C ASN A 321 -14.78 10.13 37.77
N LEU A 322 -15.35 9.32 36.90
CA LEU A 322 -16.37 9.73 35.93
C LEU A 322 -17.75 9.53 36.57
N MET A 323 -18.45 10.62 36.78
CA MET A 323 -19.84 10.59 37.25
C MET A 323 -20.79 11.00 36.14
N PRO A 324 -21.94 10.34 35.99
CA PRO A 324 -22.98 10.80 35.06
C PRO A 324 -23.43 12.20 35.47
N LEU A 325 -23.47 13.14 34.52
CA LEU A 325 -23.94 14.51 34.72
C LEU A 325 -25.48 14.54 34.68
N ASN A 326 -26.12 13.92 35.68
CA ASN A 326 -27.55 14.07 35.92
C ASN A 326 -27.78 14.76 37.28
N ASN A 327 -28.94 15.38 37.46
CA ASN A 327 -29.24 16.12 38.67
C ASN A 327 -29.16 15.28 39.95
N GLU A 328 -29.44 13.99 39.88
CA GLU A 328 -29.37 13.06 41.02
C GLU A 328 -27.93 12.80 41.46
N THR A 329 -27.02 12.53 40.50
CA THR A 329 -25.60 12.28 40.82
C THR A 329 -24.87 13.54 41.25
N ILE A 330 -25.21 14.70 40.69
CA ILE A 330 -24.67 15.99 41.12
C ILE A 330 -25.08 16.26 42.56
N ASN A 331 -26.37 16.08 42.91
CA ASN A 331 -26.88 16.29 44.25
C ASN A 331 -26.27 15.28 45.24
N ALA A 332 -26.11 14.01 44.88
CA ALA A 332 -25.46 13.02 45.73
C ALA A 332 -23.98 13.35 46.01
N TYR A 333 -23.26 13.83 44.97
CA TYR A 333 -21.86 14.26 45.11
C TYR A 333 -21.72 15.48 46.03
N MET A 334 -22.58 16.49 45.82
CA MET A 334 -22.61 17.68 46.67
C MET A 334 -22.98 17.34 48.13
N ALA A 335 -23.90 16.41 48.34
CA ALA A 335 -24.25 15.91 49.68
C ALA A 335 -23.06 15.19 50.33
N LYS A 336 -22.32 14.37 49.60
CA LYS A 336 -21.14 13.66 50.08
C LYS A 336 -20.00 14.62 50.43
N GLN A 337 -19.76 15.66 49.64
CA GLN A 337 -18.77 16.70 49.95
C GLN A 337 -19.14 17.52 51.21
N LYS A 338 -20.42 17.83 51.40
CA LYS A 338 -20.89 18.52 52.61
C LYS A 338 -20.68 17.68 53.87
N LEU A 339 -20.93 16.37 53.82
CA LEU A 339 -20.69 15.44 54.92
C LEU A 339 -19.20 15.30 55.24
N THR A 340 -18.33 15.29 54.22
CA THR A 340 -16.86 15.22 54.41
C THR A 340 -16.33 16.54 55.00
N ALA A 341 -16.87 17.68 54.60
CA ALA A 341 -16.51 18.97 55.16
C ALA A 341 -17.00 19.16 56.61
N GLN A 342 -18.15 18.60 56.96
CA GLN A 342 -18.67 18.58 58.35
C GLN A 342 -17.88 17.62 59.25
N GLY A 343 -17.46 16.46 58.75
CA GLY A 343 -16.64 15.49 59.46
C GLY A 343 -15.21 15.95 59.74
N LEU A 344 -14.68 16.94 58.98
CA LEU A 344 -13.40 17.56 59.22
C LEU A 344 -13.48 18.67 60.29
N ASN A 345 -14.65 19.29 60.46
CA ASN A 345 -14.88 20.29 61.52
C ASN A 345 -15.12 19.68 62.93
N ASP A 346 -15.56 18.42 62.96
CA ASP A 346 -15.78 17.73 64.24
C ASP A 346 -14.50 17.10 64.86
N LYS A 347 -13.39 17.08 64.10
CA LYS A 347 -12.08 16.61 64.60
C LYS A 347 -11.10 17.75 64.98
N GLY A 348 -11.56 18.97 64.98
CA GLY A 348 -10.73 20.17 65.21
C GLY A 348 -11.00 20.85 66.55
N GLY A 349 -11.53 20.20 67.56
CA GLY A 349 -11.75 20.79 68.88
C GLY A 349 -11.62 19.73 69.99
N ASP A 350 -10.43 19.50 70.46
CA ASP A 350 -10.05 19.28 71.86
C ASP A 350 -8.67 18.63 71.91
N ASP A 351 -7.68 19.36 72.32
CA ASP A 351 -6.61 19.01 73.25
C ASP A 351 -5.55 20.14 73.23
N SER A 352 -5.87 21.20 74.02
CA SER A 352 -4.85 21.95 74.70
C SER A 352 -4.88 21.49 76.14
N ASP A 353 -3.86 20.75 76.58
CA ASP A 353 -3.15 21.08 77.82
C ASP A 353 -2.13 19.97 78.20
N GLN A 354 -0.97 20.50 78.59
CA GLN A 354 -0.03 20.00 79.58
C GLN A 354 0.91 18.82 79.26
N HIS A 355 2.12 19.02 79.09
CA HIS A 355 3.26 18.97 80.02
C HIS A 355 4.59 18.79 79.26
N SER A 356 5.42 19.82 79.41
CA SER A 356 6.89 19.65 79.43
C SER A 356 7.28 19.35 80.90
N PRO A 357 8.45 18.86 81.30
CA PRO A 357 9.75 18.88 80.59
C PRO A 357 10.70 17.70 80.87
N ALA A 358 11.83 17.81 80.25
CA ALA A 358 13.18 17.45 80.74
C ALA A 358 13.68 15.98 80.55
N GLY A 359 14.84 15.91 79.97
CA GLY A 359 15.90 15.10 80.54
C GLY A 359 16.66 14.23 79.52
N ASP A 360 17.74 14.83 79.11
CA ASP A 360 19.09 14.25 79.03
C ASP A 360 19.40 12.86 78.43
N ASP A 361 20.36 12.97 77.58
CA ASP A 361 21.61 12.18 77.51
C ASP A 361 21.73 10.89 76.65
N LYS A 362 22.66 11.07 75.72
CA LYS A 362 23.75 10.09 75.35
C LYS A 362 23.38 8.72 74.82
N GLN A 363 23.67 8.45 73.64
CA GLN A 363 24.91 7.95 72.98
C GLN A 363 24.70 7.79 71.49
#